data_f8e0e864370f13d910d6f3ffc76f55ad
#
_entry.id   f8e0e864370f13d910d6f3ffc76f55ad
#
_cell.length_a   1.000
_cell.length_b   1.000
_cell.length_c   1.000
_cell.angle_alpha   90.00
_cell.angle_beta   90.00
_cell.angle_gamma   90.00
#
_symmetry.space_group_name_H-M   'P 1'
#
loop_
_entity.id
_entity.type
_entity.pdbx_description
1 polymer ?
#
loop_
_entity_poly.entity_id
_entity_poly.type
_entity_poly.pdbx_seq_one_letter_code
_entity_poly.pdbx_strand_id
1 'polypeptide(L)'
;MTSKRTIGLLAALCLALLAVSAAQGAGPGARYVFRGHLLATPPANATSISISVEGGNRIALQKMLGASVDQTFAVGTGTEFLKWSHGVPTVVHSNDLTAGDWIVIRLHAPWRATLAQVEARPASIVSDRVSEPTPPTRPLFLYRGKLAAPAGASSLTLDVRSGNRLALRTLIGQSSQQTFTYGPETIFLHWQGKVPTVISPSQLTVGERVTIRIRAPRGSTLSQVESTPARHVGEHEPASTSVTS
;
A
#
# COMPACT_ATOMS: atom_id res chain seq x y z
N MET A 1 -34.30 27.12 -64.27
CA MET A 1 -33.19 26.11 -64.21
C MET A 1 -32.08 26.65 -63.36
N THR A 2 -32.00 26.26 -62.10
CA THR A 2 -30.87 26.73 -61.32
C THR A 2 -30.80 26.01 -59.98
N SER A 3 -29.74 25.38 -59.83
CA SER A 3 -28.90 25.21 -58.61
C SER A 3 -29.58 24.97 -57.26
N LYS A 4 -29.66 23.69 -56.93
CA LYS A 4 -29.73 23.16 -55.58
C LYS A 4 -28.47 22.32 -55.37
N ARG A 5 -27.42 22.85 -54.75
CA ARG A 5 -26.30 22.09 -54.18
C ARG A 5 -25.39 23.05 -53.40
N THR A 6 -25.68 23.30 -52.15
CA THR A 6 -24.66 23.75 -51.14
C THR A 6 -25.31 23.84 -49.75
N ILE A 7 -25.84 22.73 -49.26
CA ILE A 7 -26.16 22.55 -47.82
C ILE A 7 -25.76 21.15 -47.47
N GLY A 8 -24.50 20.91 -47.19
CA GLY A 8 -24.02 19.58 -46.86
C GLY A 8 -22.66 19.51 -46.20
N LEU A 9 -22.04 20.66 -45.91
CA LEU A 9 -20.66 20.66 -45.45
C LEU A 9 -20.44 21.33 -44.05
N LEU A 10 -21.48 21.66 -43.34
CA LEU A 10 -21.36 22.32 -42.03
C LEU A 10 -21.76 21.44 -40.85
N ALA A 11 -22.30 20.26 -41.07
CA ALA A 11 -22.71 19.35 -39.99
C ALA A 11 -21.61 18.37 -39.52
N ALA A 12 -20.53 18.23 -40.28
CA ALA A 12 -19.46 17.26 -39.96
C ALA A 12 -18.32 17.83 -39.08
N LEU A 13 -18.30 19.15 -38.82
CA LEU A 13 -17.22 19.79 -38.07
C LEU A 13 -17.53 19.98 -36.57
N CYS A 14 -18.73 19.72 -36.11
CA CYS A 14 -19.11 19.88 -34.71
C CYS A 14 -19.01 18.63 -33.85
N LEU A 15 -18.74 17.45 -34.44
CA LEU A 15 -18.63 16.19 -33.67
C LEU A 15 -17.19 15.81 -33.30
N ALA A 16 -16.18 16.53 -33.77
CA ALA A 16 -14.78 16.20 -33.49
C ALA A 16 -14.19 16.94 -32.26
N LEU A 17 -14.98 17.74 -31.55
CA LEU A 17 -14.50 18.60 -30.43
C LEU A 17 -14.86 18.08 -29.04
N LEU A 18 -15.40 16.89 -28.89
CA LEU A 18 -15.77 16.32 -27.58
C LEU A 18 -14.84 15.20 -27.08
N ALA A 19 -13.72 14.96 -27.72
CA ALA A 19 -12.73 13.95 -27.29
C ALA A 19 -11.41 14.58 -26.83
N VAL A 20 -11.41 15.80 -26.35
CA VAL A 20 -10.32 16.30 -25.50
C VAL A 20 -10.62 15.83 -24.08
N SER A 21 -10.50 14.53 -23.88
CA SER A 21 -10.38 13.96 -22.54
C SER A 21 -9.18 14.61 -21.89
N ALA A 22 -9.46 15.46 -20.91
CA ALA A 22 -8.50 16.09 -20.07
C ALA A 22 -7.51 15.05 -19.53
N ALA A 23 -6.35 14.94 -20.17
CA ALA A 23 -5.13 14.53 -19.50
C ALA A 23 -4.82 15.64 -18.48
N GLN A 24 -5.68 15.78 -17.47
CA GLN A 24 -5.40 16.58 -16.31
C GLN A 24 -4.16 15.96 -15.69
N GLY A 25 -3.05 16.67 -15.79
CA GLY A 25 -1.77 16.28 -15.25
C GLY A 25 -1.99 15.70 -13.85
N ALA A 26 -1.63 14.43 -13.67
CA ALA A 26 -1.72 13.75 -12.40
C ALA A 26 -0.81 14.48 -11.43
N GLY A 27 -1.35 15.42 -10.67
CA GLY A 27 -0.65 15.99 -9.52
C GLY A 27 -0.18 14.84 -8.63
N PRO A 28 0.81 15.06 -7.75
CA PRO A 28 1.40 14.00 -6.95
C PRO A 28 0.29 13.20 -6.27
N GLY A 29 0.23 11.89 -6.58
CA GLY A 29 -0.81 10.99 -6.10
C GLY A 29 -0.68 10.79 -4.59
N ALA A 30 -1.79 10.90 -3.88
CA ALA A 30 -1.87 10.56 -2.47
C ALA A 30 -2.28 9.09 -2.31
N ARG A 31 -1.73 8.41 -1.30
CA ARG A 31 -2.14 7.08 -0.93
C ARG A 31 -3.32 7.14 0.02
N TYR A 32 -4.46 6.62 -0.42
CA TYR A 32 -5.65 6.42 0.39
C TYR A 32 -5.67 5.00 0.96
N VAL A 33 -6.11 4.87 2.20
CA VAL A 33 -6.27 3.58 2.89
C VAL A 33 -7.62 3.58 3.57
N PHE A 34 -8.51 2.68 3.17
CA PHE A 34 -9.79 2.42 3.82
C PHE A 34 -9.75 1.07 4.51
N ARG A 35 -10.49 0.91 5.59
CA ARG A 35 -10.58 -0.33 6.38
C ARG A 35 -12.00 -0.54 6.81
N GLY A 36 -12.45 -1.79 6.83
CA GLY A 36 -13.78 -2.13 7.26
C GLY A 36 -14.14 -3.57 6.93
N HIS A 37 -15.39 -3.92 7.12
CA HIS A 37 -15.89 -5.26 6.84
C HIS A 37 -16.38 -5.39 5.40
N LEU A 38 -16.06 -6.51 4.76
CA LEU A 38 -16.55 -6.86 3.42
C LEU A 38 -18.06 -7.08 3.47
N LEU A 39 -18.82 -6.40 2.64
CA LEU A 39 -20.29 -6.49 2.63
C LEU A 39 -20.79 -7.75 1.94
N ALA A 40 -20.09 -8.21 0.91
CA ALA A 40 -20.45 -9.41 0.15
C ALA A 40 -19.20 -10.08 -0.42
N THR A 41 -19.20 -11.41 -0.54
CA THR A 41 -18.14 -12.14 -1.22
C THR A 41 -18.07 -11.73 -2.69
N PRO A 42 -16.93 -11.24 -3.18
CA PRO A 42 -16.83 -10.79 -4.57
C PRO A 42 -16.80 -12.00 -5.53
N PRO A 43 -17.28 -11.85 -6.75
CA PRO A 43 -17.09 -12.87 -7.78
C PRO A 43 -15.61 -12.96 -8.22
N ALA A 44 -15.22 -14.06 -8.88
CA ALA A 44 -13.85 -14.27 -9.37
C ALA A 44 -13.33 -13.14 -10.28
N ASN A 45 -14.21 -12.54 -11.07
CA ASN A 45 -13.90 -11.43 -11.97
C ASN A 45 -14.47 -10.10 -11.47
N ALA A 46 -14.37 -9.86 -10.17
CA ALA A 46 -14.88 -8.63 -9.56
C ALA A 46 -14.24 -7.40 -10.21
N THR A 47 -15.08 -6.42 -10.56
CA THR A 47 -14.65 -5.08 -10.99
C THR A 47 -14.76 -4.06 -9.87
N SER A 48 -15.38 -4.45 -8.75
CA SER A 48 -15.52 -3.62 -7.55
C SER A 48 -15.63 -4.47 -6.29
N ILE A 49 -15.37 -3.84 -5.15
CA ILE A 49 -15.52 -4.42 -3.80
C ILE A 49 -16.23 -3.40 -2.91
N SER A 50 -17.24 -3.86 -2.19
CA SER A 50 -17.99 -3.04 -1.24
C SER A 50 -17.61 -3.41 0.20
N ILE A 51 -17.27 -2.39 0.99
CA ILE A 51 -16.96 -2.53 2.42
C ILE A 51 -17.76 -1.53 3.25
N SER A 52 -18.11 -1.92 4.47
CA SER A 52 -18.56 -0.98 5.51
C SER A 52 -17.32 -0.36 6.14
N VAL A 53 -17.05 0.92 5.84
CA VAL A 53 -15.82 1.62 6.24
C VAL A 53 -15.87 1.99 7.71
N GLU A 54 -14.94 1.47 8.50
CA GLU A 54 -14.79 1.76 9.93
C GLU A 54 -13.51 2.52 10.27
N GLY A 55 -12.60 2.66 9.31
CA GLY A 55 -11.34 3.35 9.54
C GLY A 55 -10.54 3.59 8.26
N GLY A 56 -9.39 4.26 8.45
CA GLY A 56 -8.54 4.59 7.32
C GLY A 56 -7.35 5.45 7.72
N ASN A 57 -6.62 5.94 6.72
CA ASN A 57 -5.68 7.01 6.98
C ASN A 57 -6.40 8.37 6.97
N ARG A 58 -5.73 9.40 7.50
CA ARG A 58 -6.33 10.74 7.65
C ARG A 58 -6.98 11.26 6.37
N ILE A 59 -6.33 11.09 5.23
CA ILE A 59 -6.81 11.59 3.94
C ILE A 59 -8.09 10.87 3.53
N ALA A 60 -8.12 9.54 3.65
CA ALA A 60 -9.30 8.73 3.34
C ALA A 60 -10.49 9.14 4.22
N LEU A 61 -10.28 9.23 5.55
CA LEU A 61 -11.34 9.60 6.48
C LEU A 61 -11.86 11.02 6.26
N GLN A 62 -11.04 11.97 5.82
CA GLN A 62 -11.49 13.30 5.42
C GLN A 62 -12.47 13.26 4.23
N LYS A 63 -12.32 12.29 3.31
CA LYS A 63 -13.25 12.11 2.19
C LYS A 63 -14.59 11.47 2.61
N MET A 64 -14.58 10.73 3.71
CA MET A 64 -15.78 10.09 4.26
C MET A 64 -16.73 11.03 5.01
N LEU A 65 -16.32 12.29 5.25
CA LEU A 65 -17.17 13.24 5.99
C LEU A 65 -18.47 13.50 5.23
N GLY A 66 -19.61 13.14 5.86
CA GLY A 66 -20.94 13.25 5.26
C GLY A 66 -21.31 12.16 4.25
N ALA A 67 -20.43 11.18 4.01
CA ALA A 67 -20.70 10.02 3.16
C ALA A 67 -21.29 8.86 3.97
N SER A 68 -21.94 7.90 3.27
CA SER A 68 -22.36 6.62 3.85
C SER A 68 -21.14 5.85 4.37
N VAL A 69 -21.34 4.98 5.35
CA VAL A 69 -20.29 4.05 5.80
C VAL A 69 -20.03 2.96 4.78
N ASP A 70 -21.02 2.59 4.00
CA ASP A 70 -20.90 1.55 2.95
C ASP A 70 -20.40 2.21 1.68
N GLN A 71 -19.22 1.78 1.24
CA GLN A 71 -18.52 2.32 0.10
C GLN A 71 -18.08 1.23 -0.87
N THR A 72 -18.10 1.53 -2.15
CA THR A 72 -17.71 0.59 -3.22
C THR A 72 -16.48 1.11 -3.95
N PHE A 73 -15.44 0.31 -3.98
CA PHE A 73 -14.15 0.64 -4.58
C PHE A 73 -13.91 -0.16 -5.84
N ALA A 74 -13.45 0.48 -6.89
CA ALA A 74 -13.05 -0.20 -8.11
C ALA A 74 -11.84 -1.11 -7.86
N VAL A 75 -11.84 -2.28 -8.51
CA VAL A 75 -10.72 -3.20 -8.63
C VAL A 75 -10.49 -3.53 -10.10
N GLY A 76 -9.31 -4.02 -10.45
CA GLY A 76 -8.98 -4.33 -11.84
C GLY A 76 -7.82 -5.32 -11.93
N THR A 77 -7.36 -5.59 -13.14
CA THR A 77 -6.28 -6.56 -13.44
C THR A 77 -4.97 -6.27 -12.71
N GLY A 78 -4.74 -5.01 -12.32
CA GLY A 78 -3.57 -4.62 -11.53
C GLY A 78 -3.81 -4.59 -10.02
N THR A 79 -4.95 -5.10 -9.52
CA THR A 79 -5.25 -5.19 -8.10
C THR A 79 -4.71 -6.50 -7.54
N GLU A 80 -3.84 -6.42 -6.52
CA GLU A 80 -3.39 -7.60 -5.79
C GLU A 80 -4.31 -7.88 -4.60
N PHE A 81 -4.81 -9.11 -4.52
CA PHE A 81 -5.59 -9.60 -3.38
C PHE A 81 -4.68 -10.40 -2.46
N LEU A 82 -4.65 -10.04 -1.17
CA LEU A 82 -3.78 -10.66 -0.19
C LEU A 82 -4.58 -11.14 1.02
N LYS A 83 -4.38 -12.39 1.43
CA LYS A 83 -4.87 -12.93 2.69
C LYS A 83 -3.72 -13.05 3.68
N TRP A 84 -3.89 -12.52 4.90
CA TRP A 84 -2.86 -12.56 5.93
C TRP A 84 -3.19 -13.63 6.95
N SER A 85 -2.33 -14.63 7.08
CA SER A 85 -2.40 -15.64 8.14
C SER A 85 -1.13 -15.58 8.97
N HIS A 86 -1.26 -15.40 10.29
CA HIS A 86 -0.12 -15.35 11.23
C HIS A 86 1.01 -14.37 10.81
N GLY A 87 0.65 -13.29 10.11
CA GLY A 87 1.60 -12.29 9.65
C GLY A 87 2.25 -12.59 8.30
N VAL A 88 1.93 -13.72 7.67
CA VAL A 88 2.37 -14.08 6.31
C VAL A 88 1.28 -13.71 5.31
N PRO A 89 1.57 -12.88 4.30
CA PRO A 89 0.64 -12.59 3.21
C PRO A 89 0.73 -13.69 2.14
N THR A 90 -0.43 -14.10 1.63
CA THR A 90 -0.56 -14.99 0.49
C THR A 90 -1.38 -14.29 -0.58
N VAL A 91 -0.98 -14.39 -1.83
CA VAL A 91 -1.76 -13.89 -2.97
C VAL A 91 -2.93 -14.84 -3.18
N VAL A 92 -4.13 -14.27 -3.31
CA VAL A 92 -5.40 -15.00 -3.47
C VAL A 92 -6.21 -14.37 -4.60
N HIS A 93 -7.31 -15.00 -4.99
CA HIS A 93 -8.29 -14.42 -5.90
C HIS A 93 -9.34 -13.60 -5.15
N SER A 94 -10.09 -12.74 -5.86
CA SER A 94 -11.13 -11.92 -5.24
C SER A 94 -12.21 -12.75 -4.54
N ASN A 95 -12.59 -13.89 -5.11
CA ASN A 95 -13.61 -14.81 -4.58
C ASN A 95 -13.14 -15.66 -3.38
N ASP A 96 -11.87 -15.58 -3.01
CA ASP A 96 -11.36 -16.20 -1.78
C ASP A 96 -11.60 -15.31 -0.54
N LEU A 97 -12.07 -14.07 -0.75
CA LEU A 97 -12.50 -13.17 0.30
C LEU A 97 -13.95 -13.50 0.69
N THR A 98 -14.26 -13.46 1.98
CA THR A 98 -15.56 -13.83 2.52
C THR A 98 -16.29 -12.61 3.08
N ALA A 99 -17.61 -12.51 2.88
CA ALA A 99 -18.42 -11.48 3.53
C ALA A 99 -18.17 -11.45 5.04
N GLY A 100 -17.96 -10.25 5.58
CA GLY A 100 -17.60 -10.06 6.99
C GLY A 100 -16.09 -10.02 7.27
N ASP A 101 -15.22 -10.42 6.32
CA ASP A 101 -13.77 -10.32 6.48
C ASP A 101 -13.33 -8.86 6.71
N TRP A 102 -12.30 -8.68 7.55
CA TRP A 102 -11.70 -7.36 7.79
C TRP A 102 -10.76 -6.98 6.65
N ILE A 103 -11.23 -6.09 5.79
CA ILE A 103 -10.55 -5.69 4.56
C ILE A 103 -9.80 -4.36 4.73
N VAL A 104 -8.62 -4.30 4.14
CA VAL A 104 -7.84 -3.06 3.96
C VAL A 104 -7.66 -2.80 2.48
N ILE A 105 -8.24 -1.72 1.99
CA ILE A 105 -8.13 -1.27 0.60
C ILE A 105 -7.08 -0.16 0.52
N ARG A 106 -6.14 -0.29 -0.43
CA ARG A 106 -5.11 0.71 -0.72
C ARG A 106 -5.20 1.13 -2.17
N LEU A 107 -5.26 2.42 -2.39
CA LEU A 107 -5.29 2.98 -3.74
C LEU A 107 -4.54 4.33 -3.80
N HIS A 108 -4.26 4.80 -5.00
CA HIS A 108 -3.65 6.08 -5.26
C HIS A 108 -4.60 6.94 -6.10
N ALA A 109 -4.84 8.17 -5.65
CA ALA A 109 -5.62 9.15 -6.39
C ALA A 109 -5.01 10.56 -6.19
N PRO A 110 -5.36 11.55 -7.01
CA PRO A 110 -4.94 12.92 -6.77
C PRO A 110 -5.36 13.41 -5.38
N TRP A 111 -4.53 14.21 -4.74
CA TRP A 111 -4.81 14.74 -3.39
C TRP A 111 -6.17 15.45 -3.27
N ARG A 112 -6.57 16.17 -4.33
CA ARG A 112 -7.82 16.92 -4.38
C ARG A 112 -9.02 16.12 -4.90
N ALA A 113 -8.85 14.83 -5.18
CA ALA A 113 -9.94 13.98 -5.67
C ALA A 113 -11.12 13.97 -4.69
N THR A 114 -12.33 13.94 -5.21
CA THR A 114 -13.56 13.67 -4.42
C THR A 114 -13.59 12.19 -4.01
N LEU A 115 -14.46 11.81 -3.07
CA LEU A 115 -14.62 10.40 -2.67
C LEU A 115 -14.96 9.55 -3.90
N ALA A 116 -15.94 9.92 -4.71
CA ALA A 116 -16.32 9.20 -5.92
C ALA A 116 -15.16 9.05 -6.92
N GLN A 117 -14.31 10.07 -7.07
CA GLN A 117 -13.11 9.97 -7.90
C GLN A 117 -12.06 9.04 -7.32
N VAL A 118 -11.95 8.95 -5.99
CA VAL A 118 -11.06 8.01 -5.29
C VAL A 118 -11.57 6.58 -5.48
N GLU A 119 -12.86 6.35 -5.30
CA GLU A 119 -13.53 5.05 -5.45
C GLU A 119 -13.45 4.48 -6.88
N ALA A 120 -13.55 5.36 -7.89
CA ALA A 120 -13.42 5.00 -9.29
C ALA A 120 -11.99 4.59 -9.70
N ARG A 121 -10.98 4.83 -8.85
CA ARG A 121 -9.60 4.40 -9.12
C ARG A 121 -9.40 2.96 -8.68
N PRO A 122 -8.92 2.07 -9.56
CA PRO A 122 -8.66 0.70 -9.17
C PRO A 122 -7.74 0.63 -7.96
N ALA A 123 -8.14 -0.16 -6.97
CA ALA A 123 -7.32 -0.44 -5.82
C ALA A 123 -6.00 -1.08 -6.24
N SER A 124 -4.90 -0.68 -5.63
CA SER A 124 -3.61 -1.31 -5.87
C SER A 124 -3.47 -2.62 -5.09
N ILE A 125 -4.02 -2.66 -3.88
CA ILE A 125 -3.99 -3.82 -3.00
C ILE A 125 -5.32 -3.88 -2.23
N VAL A 126 -5.90 -5.07 -2.17
CA VAL A 126 -6.99 -5.43 -1.26
C VAL A 126 -6.46 -6.52 -0.33
N SER A 127 -6.47 -6.29 0.97
CA SER A 127 -5.92 -7.25 1.94
C SER A 127 -6.99 -7.68 2.92
N ASP A 128 -7.25 -8.98 3.02
CA ASP A 128 -7.94 -9.58 4.13
C ASP A 128 -6.98 -9.71 5.32
N ARG A 129 -7.44 -9.30 6.50
CA ARG A 129 -6.76 -9.55 7.78
C ARG A 129 -7.74 -10.30 8.67
N VAL A 130 -7.38 -11.51 9.00
CA VAL A 130 -8.21 -12.50 9.74
C VAL A 130 -8.87 -11.97 11.03
N SER A 131 -8.51 -10.78 11.50
CA SER A 131 -9.15 -10.12 12.63
C SER A 131 -8.96 -8.61 12.60
N GLU A 132 -9.93 -7.89 13.14
CA GLU A 132 -9.79 -6.49 13.49
C GLU A 132 -8.54 -6.31 14.36
N PRO A 133 -7.63 -5.40 14.00
CA PRO A 133 -6.42 -5.22 14.78
C PRO A 133 -6.75 -4.62 16.15
N THR A 134 -6.65 -5.42 17.20
CA THR A 134 -6.65 -4.91 18.58
C THR A 134 -5.63 -3.78 18.68
N PRO A 135 -5.97 -2.61 19.25
CA PRO A 135 -5.03 -1.51 19.41
C PRO A 135 -3.75 -2.03 20.11
N PRO A 136 -2.58 -1.90 19.50
CA PRO A 136 -1.38 -2.49 20.05
C PRO A 136 -0.98 -1.76 21.33
N THR A 137 -0.81 -2.49 22.44
CA THR A 137 -0.22 -1.99 23.68
C THR A 137 1.24 -1.54 23.45
N ARG A 138 1.89 -2.08 22.42
CA ARG A 138 3.24 -1.71 21.97
C ARG A 138 3.17 -1.06 20.59
N PRO A 139 3.48 0.23 20.47
CA PRO A 139 3.49 0.92 19.19
C PRO A 139 4.53 0.35 18.23
N LEU A 140 4.30 0.57 16.95
CA LEU A 140 5.20 0.15 15.88
C LEU A 140 6.32 1.17 15.71
N PHE A 141 7.56 0.70 15.78
CA PHE A 141 8.75 1.38 15.29
C PHE A 141 9.05 0.83 13.89
N LEU A 142 9.18 1.72 12.92
CA LEU A 142 9.41 1.35 11.53
C LEU A 142 10.66 2.09 11.02
N TYR A 143 11.70 1.33 10.72
CA TYR A 143 12.93 1.84 10.13
C TYR A 143 13.02 1.40 8.67
N ARG A 144 13.53 2.27 7.83
CA ARG A 144 13.80 1.99 6.41
C ARG A 144 15.19 2.48 6.08
N GLY A 145 15.92 1.64 5.37
CA GLY A 145 17.28 1.96 4.99
C GLY A 145 17.80 1.01 3.92
N LYS A 146 19.12 1.01 3.76
CA LYS A 146 19.82 0.01 2.96
C LYS A 146 20.47 -1.01 3.89
N LEU A 147 20.44 -2.28 3.50
CA LEU A 147 21.17 -3.31 4.21
C LEU A 147 22.68 -2.99 4.07
N ALA A 148 23.35 -2.77 5.20
CA ALA A 148 24.75 -2.31 5.22
C ALA A 148 25.76 -3.47 5.19
N ALA A 149 25.33 -4.66 5.66
CA ALA A 149 26.14 -5.87 5.70
C ALA A 149 25.25 -7.11 5.52
N PRO A 150 25.79 -8.26 5.15
CA PRO A 150 25.04 -9.52 5.14
C PRO A 150 24.35 -9.76 6.49
N ALA A 151 23.18 -10.41 6.45
CA ALA A 151 22.48 -10.78 7.68
C ALA A 151 23.35 -11.67 8.56
N GLY A 152 23.51 -11.28 9.83
CA GLY A 152 24.15 -12.15 10.85
C GLY A 152 23.20 -13.25 11.29
N ALA A 153 23.60 -14.06 12.26
CA ALA A 153 22.79 -15.18 12.77
C ALA A 153 21.48 -14.72 13.45
N SER A 154 21.46 -13.52 14.02
CA SER A 154 20.30 -12.96 14.76
C SER A 154 20.18 -11.44 14.64
N SER A 155 20.91 -10.84 13.73
CA SER A 155 20.94 -9.36 13.60
C SER A 155 21.09 -8.89 12.16
N LEU A 156 20.60 -7.68 11.90
CA LEU A 156 20.66 -6.97 10.64
C LEU A 156 21.21 -5.56 10.87
N THR A 157 22.18 -5.15 10.06
CA THR A 157 22.72 -3.78 10.10
C THR A 157 22.18 -2.97 8.92
N LEU A 158 21.48 -1.89 9.22
CA LEU A 158 20.91 -0.95 8.25
C LEU A 158 21.61 0.40 8.30
N ASP A 159 21.86 0.99 7.14
CA ASP A 159 22.02 2.43 6.99
C ASP A 159 20.62 3.07 6.90
N VAL A 160 20.09 3.50 8.04
CA VAL A 160 18.72 3.99 8.18
C VAL A 160 18.60 5.38 7.54
N ARG A 161 17.64 5.52 6.62
CA ARG A 161 17.39 6.76 5.87
C ARG A 161 16.02 7.37 6.14
N SER A 162 15.09 6.58 6.64
CA SER A 162 13.75 7.05 6.96
C SER A 162 13.03 6.10 7.93
N GLY A 163 11.89 6.54 8.43
CA GLY A 163 11.09 5.74 9.36
C GLY A 163 9.79 6.43 9.72
N ASN A 164 9.05 5.85 10.65
CA ASN A 164 7.94 6.57 11.25
C ASN A 164 8.44 7.51 12.36
N ARG A 165 7.57 8.41 12.83
CA ARG A 165 7.92 9.43 13.82
C ARG A 165 8.53 8.83 15.10
N LEU A 166 8.06 7.68 15.57
CA LEU A 166 8.58 7.05 16.77
C LEU A 166 10.01 6.54 16.55
N ALA A 167 10.24 5.82 15.44
CA ALA A 167 11.56 5.33 15.09
C ALA A 167 12.58 6.47 14.89
N LEU A 168 12.21 7.52 14.14
CA LEU A 168 13.11 8.64 13.88
C LEU A 168 13.48 9.42 15.16
N ARG A 169 12.59 9.47 16.14
CA ARG A 169 12.90 10.09 17.43
C ARG A 169 14.01 9.37 18.20
N THR A 170 14.09 8.04 18.10
CA THR A 170 15.14 7.26 18.77
C THR A 170 16.51 7.45 18.13
N LEU A 171 16.54 7.94 16.87
CA LEU A 171 17.80 8.16 16.12
C LEU A 171 18.38 9.57 16.30
N ILE A 172 17.73 10.46 17.03
CA ILE A 172 18.26 11.82 17.24
C ILE A 172 19.60 11.73 17.98
N GLY A 173 20.66 12.26 17.38
CA GLY A 173 22.02 12.21 17.93
C GLY A 173 22.74 10.86 17.79
N GLN A 174 22.14 9.90 17.06
CA GLN A 174 22.73 8.59 16.79
C GLN A 174 23.26 8.49 15.35
N SER A 175 24.16 7.53 15.10
CA SER A 175 24.59 7.18 13.75
C SER A 175 23.41 6.77 12.88
N SER A 176 23.50 6.93 11.54
CA SER A 176 22.53 6.36 10.62
C SER A 176 22.63 4.83 10.52
N GLN A 177 23.81 4.27 10.78
CA GLN A 177 24.05 2.83 10.75
C GLN A 177 23.65 2.23 12.10
N GLN A 178 22.64 1.37 12.08
CA GLN A 178 22.03 0.75 13.25
C GLN A 178 21.89 -0.75 13.06
N THR A 179 22.04 -1.53 14.17
CA THR A 179 21.93 -2.97 14.16
C THR A 179 20.69 -3.41 14.93
N PHE A 180 19.81 -4.12 14.28
CA PHE A 180 18.55 -4.60 14.83
C PHE A 180 18.56 -6.10 15.00
N THR A 181 17.99 -6.57 16.10
CA THR A 181 17.86 -8.01 16.39
C THR A 181 16.67 -8.61 15.66
N TYR A 182 16.79 -9.87 15.25
CA TYR A 182 15.68 -10.70 14.81
C TYR A 182 15.72 -12.07 15.50
N GLY A 183 14.60 -12.79 15.46
CA GLY A 183 14.47 -14.10 16.11
C GLY A 183 13.69 -15.08 15.25
N PRO A 184 13.41 -16.29 15.77
CA PRO A 184 12.73 -17.34 14.99
C PRO A 184 11.32 -16.96 14.55
N GLU A 185 10.66 -16.04 15.27
CA GLU A 185 9.32 -15.52 14.92
C GLU A 185 9.36 -14.36 13.91
N THR A 186 10.56 -13.95 13.46
CA THR A 186 10.70 -12.86 12.50
C THR A 186 10.37 -13.33 11.09
N ILE A 187 9.42 -12.67 10.45
CA ILE A 187 9.02 -12.97 9.07
C ILE A 187 9.83 -12.09 8.12
N PHE A 188 10.57 -12.74 7.21
CA PHE A 188 11.31 -12.08 6.15
C PHE A 188 10.53 -12.16 4.84
N LEU A 189 10.37 -11.02 4.18
CA LEU A 189 9.59 -10.89 2.96
C LEU A 189 10.41 -10.18 1.88
N HIS A 190 10.46 -10.76 0.71
CA HIS A 190 10.92 -10.09 -0.50
C HIS A 190 9.69 -9.59 -1.29
N TRP A 191 9.68 -8.31 -1.66
CA TRP A 191 8.58 -7.70 -2.41
C TRP A 191 9.01 -7.44 -3.85
N GLN A 192 8.46 -8.22 -4.76
CA GLN A 192 8.58 -7.99 -6.19
C GLN A 192 7.34 -7.20 -6.63
N GLY A 193 7.50 -5.89 -6.75
CA GLY A 193 6.36 -4.99 -6.92
C GLY A 193 5.38 -5.07 -5.74
N LYS A 194 4.23 -5.72 -5.94
CA LYS A 194 3.18 -5.90 -4.92
C LYS A 194 3.10 -7.31 -4.36
N VAL A 195 3.80 -8.25 -4.97
CA VAL A 195 3.78 -9.67 -4.62
C VAL A 195 4.84 -9.95 -3.55
N PRO A 196 4.44 -10.41 -2.36
CA PRO A 196 5.37 -10.79 -1.30
C PRO A 196 5.75 -12.27 -1.43
N THR A 197 7.02 -12.57 -1.21
CA THR A 197 7.53 -13.94 -1.07
C THR A 197 8.24 -14.06 0.27
N VAL A 198 8.01 -15.15 1.00
CA VAL A 198 8.75 -15.43 2.23
C VAL A 198 10.14 -15.90 1.85
N ILE A 199 11.15 -15.30 2.48
CA ILE A 199 12.57 -15.61 2.24
C ILE A 199 13.28 -15.92 3.56
N SER A 200 14.49 -16.47 3.48
CA SER A 200 15.39 -16.60 4.62
C SER A 200 16.22 -15.31 4.82
N PRO A 201 16.76 -15.06 6.03
CA PRO A 201 17.64 -13.91 6.26
C PRO A 201 18.85 -13.86 5.34
N SER A 202 19.41 -15.03 4.97
CA SER A 202 20.58 -15.15 4.08
C SER A 202 20.30 -14.75 2.63
N GLN A 203 19.04 -14.63 2.23
CA GLN A 203 18.64 -14.21 0.90
C GLN A 203 18.50 -12.67 0.79
N LEU A 204 18.64 -11.94 1.90
CA LEU A 204 18.66 -10.47 1.85
C LEU A 204 19.93 -9.98 1.16
N THR A 205 19.77 -9.02 0.26
CA THR A 205 20.85 -8.48 -0.58
C THR A 205 21.42 -7.19 0.02
N VAL A 206 22.75 -7.15 0.21
CA VAL A 206 23.44 -5.94 0.69
C VAL A 206 23.25 -4.79 -0.29
N GLY A 207 22.95 -3.60 0.24
CA GLY A 207 22.66 -2.41 -0.53
C GLY A 207 21.20 -2.23 -0.94
N GLU A 208 20.40 -3.30 -0.85
CA GLU A 208 18.96 -3.23 -1.16
C GLU A 208 18.17 -2.51 -0.06
N ARG A 209 16.99 -2.03 -0.45
CA ARG A 209 16.10 -1.29 0.44
C ARG A 209 15.36 -2.25 1.36
N VAL A 210 15.63 -2.13 2.65
CA VAL A 210 15.01 -2.95 3.70
C VAL A 210 14.14 -2.10 4.62
N THR A 211 13.00 -2.65 5.02
CA THR A 211 12.09 -2.09 6.03
C THR A 211 12.02 -3.04 7.21
N ILE A 212 12.38 -2.57 8.41
CA ILE A 212 12.28 -3.33 9.67
C ILE A 212 11.09 -2.81 10.47
N ARG A 213 10.30 -3.74 11.03
CA ARG A 213 9.13 -3.45 11.85
C ARG A 213 9.29 -4.09 13.22
N ILE A 214 9.35 -3.26 14.27
CA ILE A 214 9.55 -3.65 15.66
C ILE A 214 8.38 -3.11 16.50
N ARG A 215 7.89 -3.92 17.43
CA ARG A 215 6.92 -3.45 18.43
C ARG A 215 7.60 -3.42 19.79
N ALA A 216 7.75 -2.21 20.33
CA ALA A 216 8.37 -1.96 21.62
C ALA A 216 7.49 -1.02 22.46
N PRO A 217 7.66 -0.93 23.79
CA PRO A 217 6.94 0.01 24.64
C PRO A 217 7.08 1.46 24.16
N ARG A 218 6.06 2.28 24.40
CA ARG A 218 6.15 3.71 24.11
C ARG A 218 7.24 4.34 24.99
N GLY A 219 8.14 5.11 24.40
CA GLY A 219 9.25 5.73 25.11
C GLY A 219 10.51 4.88 25.20
N SER A 220 10.54 3.69 24.56
CA SER A 220 11.77 2.91 24.45
C SER A 220 12.92 3.71 23.85
N THR A 221 14.11 3.54 24.41
CA THR A 221 15.36 4.04 23.83
C THR A 221 15.72 3.26 22.57
N LEU A 222 16.66 3.77 21.75
CA LEU A 222 17.14 3.05 20.56
C LEU A 222 17.64 1.66 20.91
N SER A 223 18.51 1.54 21.93
CA SER A 223 19.07 0.25 22.36
C SER A 223 18.00 -0.76 22.78
N GLN A 224 16.92 -0.31 23.44
CA GLN A 224 15.78 -1.17 23.80
C GLN A 224 15.00 -1.63 22.56
N VAL A 225 14.88 -0.77 21.55
CA VAL A 225 14.22 -1.14 20.30
C VAL A 225 15.10 -2.11 19.50
N GLU A 226 16.39 -1.87 19.43
CA GLU A 226 17.36 -2.72 18.71
C GLU A 226 17.47 -4.12 19.30
N SER A 227 17.42 -4.24 20.63
CA SER A 227 17.43 -5.52 21.33
C SER A 227 16.08 -6.27 21.27
N THR A 228 15.00 -5.60 20.85
CA THR A 228 13.70 -6.23 20.66
C THR A 228 13.63 -6.91 19.29
N PRO A 229 13.38 -8.23 19.21
CA PRO A 229 13.32 -8.92 17.93
C PRO A 229 12.31 -8.28 16.97
N ALA A 230 12.75 -8.06 15.74
CA ALA A 230 11.90 -7.56 14.67
C ALA A 230 10.76 -8.55 14.38
N ARG A 231 9.56 -8.03 14.14
CA ARG A 231 8.44 -8.87 13.76
C ARG A 231 8.41 -9.17 12.25
N HIS A 232 8.79 -8.18 11.46
CA HIS A 232 8.87 -8.30 10.00
C HIS A 232 10.09 -7.56 9.49
N VAL A 233 10.75 -8.17 8.53
CA VAL A 233 11.79 -7.56 7.71
C VAL A 233 11.33 -7.68 6.25
N GLY A 234 11.19 -6.58 5.55
CA GLY A 234 10.76 -6.55 4.15
C GLY A 234 11.84 -5.94 3.28
N GLU A 235 12.34 -6.70 2.32
CA GLU A 235 13.18 -6.21 1.22
C GLU A 235 12.27 -5.78 0.06
N HIS A 236 12.62 -4.68 -0.60
CA HIS A 236 11.90 -4.18 -1.77
C HIS A 236 12.88 -3.98 -2.90
N GLU A 237 12.63 -4.64 -4.02
CA GLU A 237 13.35 -4.31 -5.25
C GLU A 237 13.22 -2.82 -5.57
N PRO A 238 14.30 -2.18 -6.06
CA PRO A 238 14.19 -0.84 -6.61
C PRO A 238 13.19 -0.88 -7.76
N ALA A 239 12.31 0.12 -7.84
CA ALA A 239 11.44 0.26 -9.01
C ALA A 239 12.35 0.25 -10.25
N SER A 240 12.16 -0.75 -11.12
CA SER A 240 12.88 -0.82 -12.38
C SER A 240 12.63 0.48 -13.13
N THR A 241 13.65 1.32 -13.25
CA THR A 241 13.65 2.42 -14.20
C THR A 241 13.65 1.75 -15.57
N SER A 242 12.47 1.68 -16.21
CA SER A 242 12.39 1.35 -17.63
C SER A 242 13.18 2.43 -18.36
N VAL A 243 14.42 2.12 -18.72
CA VAL A 243 15.16 2.88 -19.71
C VAL A 243 14.43 2.65 -21.03
N THR A 244 13.61 3.62 -21.43
CA THR A 244 13.05 3.68 -22.76
C THR A 244 14.22 4.05 -23.66
N SER A 245 14.74 3.07 -24.37
CA SER A 245 15.69 3.22 -25.49
C SER A 245 14.96 3.70 -26.72
#